data_6eb6de2f0a652c3335125b4890cc5073
#
_entry.id   6eb6de2f0a652c3335125b4890cc5073
#
_cell.length_a   1.000
_cell.length_b   1.000
_cell.length_c   1.000
_cell.angle_alpha   90.00
_cell.angle_beta   90.00
_cell.angle_gamma   90.00
#
_symmetry.space_group_name_H-M   'P 1'
#
loop_
_entity.id
_entity.type
_entity.pdbx_description
1 polymer ?
#
loop_
_entity_poly.entity_id
_entity_poly.type
_entity_poly.pdbx_seq_one_letter_code
_entity_poly.pdbx_strand_id
1 'polypeptide(L)'
;MKPVLTLLFFLFVFNTAFADTKKHDFKGAAVAEVYKEASGDKLWIYRFDPANYKPESDSRPAVVFFFGGGWNGGTVGQFEQQAKYLAARGMITFVADYRVKQRQKTNPDACVADGKSAIRWVRKNAKRLGIDPDRIAAGGGSAGGHVAAATGICDGLDDPAEVDSKISSKSNALLLFNPVYDNGPKGYGHNRVKSWFPAISPAHNISPDDPPTIVFLGSKDSLVPVETAKKFDADLKAAGVQSEVWIYEDQPHGFFNEGKSKESFLDTVLKMDAFLAANGWLDGKPDREKLNSLLKTK
;
A
#
# COMPACT_ATOMS: atom_id res chain seq x y z
N MET A 1 49.69 52.63 -1.81
CA MET A 1 49.29 51.43 -2.50
C MET A 1 48.69 50.49 -1.46
N LYS A 2 47.37 50.27 -1.49
CA LYS A 2 46.69 49.31 -0.59
C LYS A 2 46.51 48.01 -1.38
N PRO A 3 46.76 46.84 -0.76
CA PRO A 3 46.54 45.57 -1.48
C PRO A 3 45.03 45.23 -1.55
N VAL A 4 44.57 44.89 -2.73
CA VAL A 4 43.23 44.37 -3.00
C VAL A 4 43.25 42.87 -2.65
N LEU A 5 42.46 42.49 -1.62
CA LEU A 5 42.31 41.12 -1.21
C LEU A 5 41.20 40.49 -2.07
N THR A 6 41.57 39.68 -3.05
CA THR A 6 40.63 38.92 -3.89
C THR A 6 40.14 37.69 -3.13
N LEU A 7 38.88 37.72 -2.70
CA LEU A 7 38.23 36.60 -2.01
C LEU A 7 37.75 35.59 -3.08
N LEU A 8 38.43 34.45 -3.22
CA LEU A 8 37.96 33.33 -4.03
C LEU A 8 36.87 32.60 -3.27
N PHE A 9 35.63 32.69 -3.76
CA PHE A 9 34.54 31.84 -3.33
C PHE A 9 34.70 30.47 -3.98
N PHE A 10 35.10 29.43 -3.22
CA PHE A 10 34.97 28.04 -3.64
C PHE A 10 33.52 27.60 -3.49
N LEU A 11 32.81 27.50 -4.61
CA LEU A 11 31.54 26.79 -4.65
C LEU A 11 31.81 25.27 -4.41
N PHE A 12 31.59 24.80 -3.18
CA PHE A 12 31.46 23.36 -2.93
C PHE A 12 30.13 22.89 -3.51
N VAL A 13 30.16 22.33 -4.71
CA VAL A 13 29.04 21.52 -5.22
C VAL A 13 29.05 20.23 -4.39
N PHE A 14 28.18 20.16 -3.37
CA PHE A 14 27.87 18.89 -2.73
C PHE A 14 27.15 18.01 -3.74
N ASN A 15 27.93 17.14 -4.37
CA ASN A 15 27.37 16.03 -5.15
C ASN A 15 26.89 15.00 -4.12
N THR A 16 25.64 15.14 -3.64
CA THR A 16 24.98 14.09 -2.85
C THR A 16 24.72 12.94 -3.79
N ALA A 17 25.67 11.99 -3.83
CA ALA A 17 25.42 10.70 -4.46
C ALA A 17 24.24 10.07 -3.68
N PHE A 18 23.06 10.06 -4.31
CA PHE A 18 21.92 9.33 -3.80
C PHE A 18 22.32 7.85 -3.69
N ALA A 19 22.21 7.26 -2.50
CA ALA A 19 22.33 5.82 -2.36
C ALA A 19 21.15 5.22 -3.13
N ASP A 20 21.45 4.65 -4.29
CA ASP A 20 20.43 4.00 -5.14
C ASP A 20 19.87 2.81 -4.32
N THR A 21 18.67 2.96 -3.76
CA THR A 21 17.97 1.82 -3.15
C THR A 21 17.89 0.76 -4.23
N LYS A 22 18.55 -0.38 -4.00
CA LYS A 22 18.70 -1.42 -5.00
C LYS A 22 17.32 -1.82 -5.52
N LYS A 23 17.08 -1.56 -6.80
CA LYS A 23 15.85 -1.91 -7.50
C LYS A 23 15.57 -3.40 -7.30
N HIS A 24 14.35 -3.75 -6.88
CA HIS A 24 13.93 -5.15 -6.75
C HIS A 24 13.80 -5.78 -8.14
N ASP A 25 14.31 -7.01 -8.30
CA ASP A 25 14.21 -7.74 -9.56
C ASP A 25 13.05 -8.75 -9.51
N PHE A 26 11.98 -8.46 -10.24
CA PHE A 26 10.85 -9.35 -10.48
C PHE A 26 11.05 -10.26 -11.70
N LYS A 27 12.31 -10.51 -12.11
CA LYS A 27 12.66 -11.36 -13.26
C LYS A 27 11.94 -10.95 -14.55
N GLY A 28 11.85 -9.64 -14.79
CA GLY A 28 11.19 -9.08 -15.97
C GLY A 28 9.65 -9.07 -15.92
N ALA A 29 9.03 -9.56 -14.83
CA ALA A 29 7.57 -9.61 -14.71
C ALA A 29 6.93 -8.25 -14.41
N ALA A 30 7.72 -7.22 -14.04
CA ALA A 30 7.21 -5.90 -13.67
C ALA A 30 8.01 -4.77 -14.33
N VAL A 31 7.30 -3.68 -14.66
CA VAL A 31 7.89 -2.41 -15.08
C VAL A 31 8.13 -1.55 -13.84
N ALA A 32 9.37 -1.11 -13.63
CA ALA A 32 9.74 -0.30 -12.47
C ALA A 32 9.87 1.17 -12.85
N GLU A 33 9.23 2.05 -12.08
CA GLU A 33 9.32 3.50 -12.20
C GLU A 33 9.65 4.13 -10.83
N VAL A 34 10.30 5.28 -10.81
CA VAL A 34 10.50 6.07 -9.58
C VAL A 34 9.25 6.92 -9.39
N TYR A 35 8.55 6.73 -8.26
CA TYR A 35 7.36 7.52 -7.97
C TYR A 35 7.66 8.69 -7.04
N LYS A 36 8.77 8.61 -6.28
CA LYS A 36 9.17 9.62 -5.31
C LYS A 36 10.68 9.57 -5.07
N GLU A 37 11.26 10.73 -4.78
CA GLU A 37 12.61 10.86 -4.21
C GLU A 37 12.47 11.49 -2.82
N ALA A 38 12.98 10.81 -1.80
CA ALA A 38 12.87 11.26 -0.41
C ALA A 38 14.04 10.76 0.43
N SER A 39 14.53 11.59 1.34
CA SER A 39 15.66 11.28 2.24
C SER A 39 16.93 10.80 1.51
N GLY A 40 17.17 11.29 0.29
CA GLY A 40 18.30 10.88 -0.54
C GLY A 40 18.14 9.55 -1.28
N ASP A 41 16.97 8.90 -1.17
CA ASP A 41 16.66 7.63 -1.81
C ASP A 41 15.58 7.78 -2.89
N LYS A 42 15.65 6.92 -3.91
CA LYS A 42 14.57 6.72 -4.88
C LYS A 42 13.61 5.67 -4.36
N LEU A 43 12.33 5.99 -4.29
CA LEU A 43 11.27 5.05 -3.97
C LEU A 43 10.65 4.53 -5.27
N TRP A 44 10.72 3.21 -5.43
CA TRP A 44 10.30 2.54 -6.64
C TRP A 44 8.86 2.04 -6.52
N ILE A 45 8.11 2.11 -7.64
CA ILE A 45 6.82 1.44 -7.83
C ILE A 45 6.97 0.47 -9.01
N TYR A 46 6.45 -0.73 -8.85
CA TYR A 46 6.60 -1.82 -9.82
C TYR A 46 5.22 -2.21 -10.33
N ARG A 47 5.02 -2.06 -11.62
CA ARG A 47 3.75 -2.31 -12.30
C ARG A 47 3.74 -3.68 -12.97
N PHE A 48 2.67 -4.43 -12.74
CA PHE A 48 2.34 -5.65 -13.46
C PHE A 48 1.15 -5.35 -14.38
N ASP A 49 1.34 -5.59 -15.66
CA ASP A 49 0.37 -5.29 -16.69
C ASP A 49 -0.56 -6.48 -16.95
N PRO A 50 -1.86 -6.25 -17.20
CA PRO A 50 -2.78 -7.30 -17.63
C PRO A 50 -2.48 -7.77 -19.06
N ALA A 51 -2.97 -8.96 -19.40
CA ALA A 51 -2.95 -9.41 -20.78
C ALA A 51 -3.70 -8.40 -21.69
N ASN A 52 -3.20 -8.22 -22.91
CA ASN A 52 -3.76 -7.27 -23.90
C ASN A 52 -3.82 -5.82 -23.40
N TYR A 53 -2.86 -5.41 -22.57
CA TYR A 53 -2.74 -4.05 -22.08
C TYR A 53 -2.47 -3.06 -23.22
N LYS A 54 -3.35 -2.04 -23.32
CA LYS A 54 -3.28 -0.97 -24.32
C LYS A 54 -3.55 0.37 -23.63
N PRO A 55 -2.54 0.99 -23.03
CA PRO A 55 -2.72 2.19 -22.21
C PRO A 55 -3.42 3.35 -22.92
N GLU A 56 -3.27 3.44 -24.24
CA GLU A 56 -3.91 4.48 -25.07
C GLU A 56 -5.44 4.35 -25.18
N SER A 57 -6.00 3.17 -24.94
CA SER A 57 -7.44 2.89 -25.01
C SER A 57 -8.03 2.28 -23.75
N ASP A 58 -7.20 1.84 -22.80
CA ASP A 58 -7.66 1.24 -21.56
C ASP A 58 -8.15 2.31 -20.55
N SER A 59 -9.09 1.93 -19.71
CA SER A 59 -9.53 2.64 -18.49
C SER A 59 -9.78 1.60 -17.40
N ARG A 60 -8.70 0.96 -16.96
CA ARG A 60 -8.76 -0.21 -16.07
C ARG A 60 -8.69 0.20 -14.60
N PRO A 61 -9.31 -0.55 -13.70
CA PRO A 61 -9.06 -0.38 -12.28
C PRO A 61 -7.60 -0.70 -11.94
N ALA A 62 -7.09 -0.08 -10.88
CA ALA A 62 -5.74 -0.32 -10.41
C ALA A 62 -5.70 -0.65 -8.92
N VAL A 63 -4.62 -1.28 -8.47
CA VAL A 63 -4.34 -1.48 -7.04
C VAL A 63 -2.86 -1.22 -6.75
N VAL A 64 -2.59 -0.59 -5.61
CA VAL A 64 -1.23 -0.40 -5.08
C VAL A 64 -1.10 -1.19 -3.78
N PHE A 65 -0.18 -2.16 -3.75
CA PHE A 65 0.11 -2.94 -2.56
C PHE A 65 1.34 -2.43 -1.81
N PHE A 66 1.24 -2.44 -0.47
CA PHE A 66 2.28 -2.07 0.47
C PHE A 66 2.67 -3.25 1.34
N PHE A 67 3.97 -3.50 1.48
CA PHE A 67 4.50 -4.62 2.26
C PHE A 67 4.40 -4.40 3.78
N GLY A 68 4.34 -5.49 4.54
CA GLY A 68 4.43 -5.48 6.00
C GLY A 68 5.88 -5.41 6.49
N GLY A 69 6.03 -5.37 7.82
CA GLY A 69 7.35 -5.36 8.48
C GLY A 69 7.47 -4.32 9.59
N GLY A 70 6.34 -3.95 10.22
CA GLY A 70 6.29 -3.09 11.41
C GLY A 70 6.85 -1.68 11.18
N TRP A 71 6.81 -1.15 9.96
CA TRP A 71 7.46 0.10 9.54
C TRP A 71 8.99 0.11 9.79
N ASN A 72 9.57 -1.05 10.11
CA ASN A 72 11.01 -1.21 10.35
C ASN A 72 11.75 -1.67 9.10
N GLY A 73 11.19 -2.62 8.36
CA GLY A 73 11.77 -3.26 7.18
C GLY A 73 10.70 -3.84 6.30
N GLY A 74 11.08 -4.77 5.44
CA GLY A 74 10.17 -5.45 4.49
C GLY A 74 10.61 -5.25 3.04
N THR A 75 9.92 -5.92 2.12
CA THR A 75 10.23 -5.87 0.69
C THR A 75 8.96 -5.90 -0.15
N VAL A 76 9.03 -5.25 -1.31
CA VAL A 76 7.94 -5.18 -2.31
C VAL A 76 7.53 -6.57 -2.83
N GLY A 77 8.40 -7.58 -2.73
CA GLY A 77 8.09 -8.94 -3.17
C GLY A 77 6.98 -9.64 -2.37
N GLN A 78 6.61 -9.12 -1.19
CA GLN A 78 5.57 -9.76 -0.37
C GLN A 78 4.24 -9.92 -1.09
N PHE A 79 3.83 -8.94 -1.90
CA PHE A 79 2.55 -8.93 -2.61
C PHE A 79 2.67 -9.27 -4.10
N GLU A 80 3.81 -9.81 -4.55
CA GLU A 80 4.03 -10.18 -5.95
C GLU A 80 2.93 -11.09 -6.51
N GLN A 81 2.54 -12.12 -5.76
CA GLN A 81 1.58 -13.12 -6.25
C GLN A 81 0.15 -12.57 -6.31
N GLN A 82 -0.25 -11.76 -5.32
CA GLN A 82 -1.53 -11.06 -5.34
C GLN A 82 -1.61 -10.08 -6.52
N ALA A 83 -0.51 -9.32 -6.75
CA ALA A 83 -0.42 -8.39 -7.87
C ALA A 83 -0.49 -9.11 -9.22
N LYS A 84 0.27 -10.18 -9.41
CA LYS A 84 0.22 -11.00 -10.64
C LYS A 84 -1.18 -11.57 -10.90
N TYR A 85 -1.84 -12.05 -9.84
CA TYR A 85 -3.18 -12.60 -9.98
C TYR A 85 -4.19 -11.53 -10.43
N LEU A 86 -4.25 -10.38 -9.76
CA LEU A 86 -5.17 -9.31 -10.15
C LEU A 86 -4.82 -8.73 -11.53
N ALA A 87 -3.54 -8.68 -11.91
CA ALA A 87 -3.15 -8.33 -13.27
C ALA A 87 -3.70 -9.34 -14.30
N ALA A 88 -3.60 -10.64 -14.00
CA ALA A 88 -4.20 -11.69 -14.84
C ALA A 88 -5.73 -11.65 -14.87
N ARG A 89 -6.37 -10.97 -13.90
CA ARG A 89 -7.82 -10.68 -13.86
C ARG A 89 -8.20 -9.39 -14.60
N GLY A 90 -7.23 -8.63 -15.10
CA GLY A 90 -7.46 -7.45 -15.93
C GLY A 90 -7.18 -6.09 -15.26
N MET A 91 -6.75 -6.04 -14.01
CA MET A 91 -6.34 -4.80 -13.34
C MET A 91 -4.91 -4.39 -13.73
N ILE A 92 -4.59 -3.12 -13.59
CA ILE A 92 -3.20 -2.65 -13.56
C ILE A 92 -2.75 -2.65 -12.10
N THR A 93 -1.75 -3.47 -11.76
CA THR A 93 -1.40 -3.68 -10.36
C THR A 93 0.00 -3.19 -10.06
N PHE A 94 0.19 -2.71 -8.84
CA PHE A 94 1.45 -2.16 -8.38
C PHE A 94 1.85 -2.75 -7.04
N VAL A 95 3.16 -2.87 -6.83
CA VAL A 95 3.75 -2.99 -5.50
C VAL A 95 4.68 -1.81 -5.30
N ALA A 96 4.50 -1.06 -4.22
CA ALA A 96 5.23 0.18 -3.98
C ALA A 96 6.22 0.00 -2.82
N ASP A 97 7.46 0.47 -3.02
CA ASP A 97 8.39 0.66 -1.93
C ASP A 97 7.96 1.88 -1.11
N TYR A 98 8.36 1.95 0.14
CA TYR A 98 8.16 3.09 1.01
C TYR A 98 9.27 3.14 2.05
N ARG A 99 9.56 4.32 2.62
CA ARG A 99 10.61 4.51 3.63
C ARG A 99 10.31 3.71 4.88
N VAL A 100 11.35 3.07 5.43
CA VAL A 100 11.26 2.28 6.66
C VAL A 100 12.41 2.61 7.60
N LYS A 101 12.23 2.34 8.91
CA LYS A 101 13.19 2.74 9.94
C LYS A 101 14.60 2.20 9.69
N GLN A 102 14.76 0.95 9.27
CA GLN A 102 16.08 0.35 9.07
C GLN A 102 16.88 1.00 7.95
N ARG A 103 16.20 1.38 6.87
CA ARG A 103 16.84 1.99 5.69
C ARG A 103 17.00 3.52 5.86
N GLN A 104 15.89 4.24 6.12
CA GLN A 104 15.85 5.70 6.10
C GLN A 104 15.72 6.36 7.48
N LYS A 105 15.74 5.58 8.56
CA LYS A 105 15.59 6.06 9.95
C LYS A 105 14.28 6.81 10.23
N THR A 106 13.24 6.54 9.47
CA THR A 106 11.93 7.22 9.51
C THR A 106 10.98 6.63 10.56
N ASN A 107 9.91 7.38 10.83
CA ASN A 107 8.78 6.97 11.65
C ASN A 107 7.57 6.58 10.79
N PRO A 108 6.47 6.05 11.37
CA PRO A 108 5.29 5.62 10.64
C PRO A 108 4.61 6.69 9.78
N ASP A 109 4.69 7.97 10.16
CA ASP A 109 4.18 9.12 9.39
C ASP A 109 4.81 9.21 7.99
N ALA A 110 6.14 9.03 7.90
CA ALA A 110 6.82 9.02 6.61
C ALA A 110 6.37 7.82 5.74
N CYS A 111 6.07 6.66 6.36
CA CYS A 111 5.54 5.51 5.63
C CYS A 111 4.16 5.82 5.02
N VAL A 112 3.28 6.49 5.79
CA VAL A 112 1.95 6.90 5.31
C VAL A 112 2.08 7.97 4.23
N ALA A 113 2.94 8.98 4.43
CA ALA A 113 3.19 10.01 3.41
C ALA A 113 3.66 9.40 2.08
N ASP A 114 4.52 8.38 2.13
CA ASP A 114 4.96 7.68 0.91
C ASP A 114 3.84 6.86 0.28
N GLY A 115 2.99 6.20 1.07
CA GLY A 115 1.81 5.52 0.57
C GLY A 115 0.84 6.46 -0.15
N LYS A 116 0.57 7.63 0.44
CA LYS A 116 -0.23 8.70 -0.17
C LYS A 116 0.40 9.21 -1.46
N SER A 117 1.71 9.44 -1.47
CA SER A 117 2.45 9.83 -2.68
C SER A 117 2.33 8.75 -3.78
N ALA A 118 2.38 7.46 -3.44
CA ALA A 118 2.24 6.37 -4.42
C ALA A 118 0.83 6.37 -5.07
N ILE A 119 -0.24 6.49 -4.28
CA ILE A 119 -1.63 6.60 -4.80
C ILE A 119 -1.76 7.84 -5.68
N ARG A 120 -1.24 8.99 -5.24
CA ARG A 120 -1.26 10.25 -5.99
C ARG A 120 -0.49 10.12 -7.30
N TRP A 121 0.67 9.47 -7.29
CA TRP A 121 1.45 9.22 -8.49
C TRP A 121 0.69 8.35 -9.50
N VAL A 122 0.04 7.26 -9.07
CA VAL A 122 -0.78 6.42 -9.94
C VAL A 122 -1.92 7.25 -10.55
N ARG A 123 -2.64 8.03 -9.74
CA ARG A 123 -3.75 8.88 -10.21
C ARG A 123 -3.27 9.98 -11.17
N LYS A 124 -2.14 10.62 -10.91
CA LYS A 124 -1.51 11.62 -11.79
C LYS A 124 -1.15 11.04 -13.17
N ASN A 125 -0.73 9.78 -13.19
CA ASN A 125 -0.33 9.08 -14.40
C ASN A 125 -1.46 8.23 -15.01
N ALA A 126 -2.69 8.31 -14.50
CA ALA A 126 -3.79 7.44 -14.88
C ALA A 126 -4.03 7.42 -16.40
N LYS A 127 -4.09 8.59 -17.05
CA LYS A 127 -4.25 8.70 -18.51
C LYS A 127 -3.11 8.00 -19.27
N ARG A 128 -1.85 8.21 -18.86
CA ARG A 128 -0.67 7.59 -19.49
C ARG A 128 -0.65 6.07 -19.33
N LEU A 129 -1.20 5.60 -18.21
CA LEU A 129 -1.20 4.20 -17.81
C LEU A 129 -2.52 3.47 -18.09
N GLY A 130 -3.46 4.09 -18.83
CA GLY A 130 -4.77 3.47 -19.12
C GLY A 130 -5.53 3.07 -17.87
N ILE A 131 -5.44 3.86 -16.79
CA ILE A 131 -6.08 3.63 -15.50
C ILE A 131 -7.31 4.54 -15.37
N ASP A 132 -8.35 4.00 -14.76
CA ASP A 132 -9.48 4.78 -14.26
C ASP A 132 -9.07 5.48 -12.95
N PRO A 133 -8.97 6.83 -12.91
CA PRO A 133 -8.50 7.56 -11.74
C PRO A 133 -9.44 7.44 -10.52
N ASP A 134 -10.69 7.00 -10.73
CA ASP A 134 -11.70 6.81 -9.70
C ASP A 134 -11.81 5.36 -9.22
N ARG A 135 -10.99 4.45 -9.77
CA ARG A 135 -10.89 3.05 -9.38
C ARG A 135 -9.46 2.64 -9.04
N ILE A 136 -8.87 3.29 -8.02
CA ILE A 136 -7.52 2.98 -7.51
C ILE A 136 -7.65 2.44 -6.07
N ALA A 137 -7.47 1.14 -5.88
CA ALA A 137 -7.43 0.49 -4.57
C ALA A 137 -6.06 0.61 -3.91
N ALA A 138 -6.05 0.57 -2.58
CA ALA A 138 -4.85 0.33 -1.80
C ALA A 138 -4.97 -1.01 -1.06
N GLY A 139 -3.90 -1.79 -1.04
CA GLY A 139 -3.85 -3.05 -0.31
C GLY A 139 -2.55 -3.20 0.46
N GLY A 140 -2.54 -4.07 1.46
CA GLY A 140 -1.30 -4.32 2.20
C GLY A 140 -1.48 -5.20 3.41
N GLY A 141 -0.34 -5.66 3.97
CA GLY A 141 -0.30 -6.53 5.12
C GLY A 141 0.35 -5.87 6.34
N SER A 142 -0.19 -6.10 7.55
CA SER A 142 0.41 -5.61 8.79
C SER A 142 0.64 -4.08 8.75
N ALA A 143 1.88 -3.62 8.90
CA ALA A 143 2.25 -2.22 8.73
C ALA A 143 1.95 -1.66 7.32
N GLY A 144 2.05 -2.49 6.26
CA GLY A 144 1.62 -2.11 4.90
C GLY A 144 0.10 -2.01 4.79
N GLY A 145 -0.63 -2.84 5.53
CA GLY A 145 -2.07 -2.71 5.70
C GLY A 145 -2.47 -1.40 6.40
N HIS A 146 -1.65 -0.94 7.36
CA HIS A 146 -1.81 0.38 7.96
C HIS A 146 -1.57 1.50 6.93
N VAL A 147 -0.48 1.42 6.16
CA VAL A 147 -0.20 2.40 5.09
C VAL A 147 -1.37 2.46 4.10
N ALA A 148 -1.86 1.30 3.65
CA ALA A 148 -3.02 1.21 2.76
C ALA A 148 -4.27 1.84 3.39
N ALA A 149 -4.64 1.44 4.62
CA ALA A 149 -5.81 1.98 5.32
C ALA A 149 -5.72 3.49 5.51
N ALA A 150 -4.55 4.01 5.88
CA ALA A 150 -4.33 5.44 6.07
C ALA A 150 -4.48 6.25 4.78
N THR A 151 -4.22 5.67 3.59
CA THR A 151 -4.47 6.38 2.32
C THR A 151 -5.97 6.61 2.06
N GLY A 152 -6.84 5.77 2.59
CA GLY A 152 -8.28 5.87 2.40
C GLY A 152 -9.02 6.60 3.52
N ILE A 153 -8.50 6.53 4.76
CA ILE A 153 -9.23 6.89 5.98
C ILE A 153 -8.62 8.09 6.72
N CYS A 154 -7.27 8.23 6.72
CA CYS A 154 -6.63 9.30 7.48
C CYS A 154 -6.43 10.55 6.62
N ASP A 155 -6.98 11.68 7.06
CA ASP A 155 -6.70 12.98 6.46
C ASP A 155 -5.32 13.51 6.86
N GLY A 156 -4.79 14.43 6.06
CA GLY A 156 -3.43 14.95 6.26
C GLY A 156 -2.34 13.89 6.07
N LEU A 157 -1.22 14.03 6.75
CA LEU A 157 -0.05 13.15 6.63
C LEU A 157 0.53 13.05 5.20
N ASP A 158 0.20 14.02 4.35
CA ASP A 158 0.78 14.12 3.02
C ASP A 158 2.25 14.54 3.12
N ASP A 159 3.03 14.19 2.09
CA ASP A 159 4.39 14.72 2.01
C ASP A 159 4.35 16.26 1.93
N PRO A 160 5.20 16.99 2.70
CA PRO A 160 5.21 18.45 2.66
C PRO A 160 5.33 19.05 1.25
N ALA A 161 6.02 18.36 0.34
CA ALA A 161 6.14 18.79 -1.07
C ALA A 161 4.85 18.59 -1.89
N GLU A 162 3.85 17.87 -1.35
CA GLU A 162 2.60 17.51 -2.04
C GLU A 162 1.34 18.02 -1.34
N VAL A 163 1.47 18.75 -0.22
CA VAL A 163 0.33 19.28 0.56
C VAL A 163 -0.62 20.11 -0.29
N ASP A 164 -0.08 20.92 -1.21
CA ASP A 164 -0.89 21.76 -2.11
C ASP A 164 -1.34 21.04 -3.40
N SER A 165 -1.11 19.73 -3.51
CA SER A 165 -1.51 18.96 -4.67
C SER A 165 -3.04 18.90 -4.78
N LYS A 166 -3.56 19.25 -5.97
CA LYS A 166 -4.99 19.08 -6.30
C LYS A 166 -5.34 17.64 -6.69
N ILE A 167 -4.34 16.76 -6.79
CA ILE A 167 -4.53 15.35 -7.12
C ILE A 167 -4.71 14.58 -5.81
N SER A 168 -5.86 13.95 -5.63
CA SER A 168 -6.18 13.19 -4.42
C SER A 168 -5.23 12.02 -4.19
N SER A 169 -4.79 11.84 -2.95
CA SER A 169 -4.08 10.65 -2.46
C SER A 169 -5.03 9.60 -1.87
N LYS A 170 -6.35 9.86 -1.84
CA LYS A 170 -7.35 8.96 -1.26
C LYS A 170 -7.57 7.75 -2.17
N SER A 171 -7.39 6.54 -1.65
CA SER A 171 -7.73 5.30 -2.36
C SER A 171 -9.26 5.10 -2.41
N ASN A 172 -9.73 4.35 -3.43
CA ASN A 172 -11.16 4.16 -3.69
C ASN A 172 -11.68 2.79 -3.19
N ALA A 173 -10.80 1.90 -2.75
CA ALA A 173 -11.12 0.64 -2.05
C ALA A 173 -9.93 0.20 -1.21
N LEU A 174 -10.16 -0.58 -0.13
CA LEU A 174 -9.14 -1.07 0.77
C LEU A 174 -9.14 -2.60 0.86
N LEU A 175 -7.95 -3.21 0.66
CA LEU A 175 -7.71 -4.65 0.66
C LEU A 175 -6.69 -4.98 1.77
N LEU A 176 -7.17 -5.29 2.98
CA LEU A 176 -6.37 -5.25 4.20
C LEU A 176 -6.10 -6.65 4.76
N PHE A 177 -4.82 -7.04 4.85
CA PHE A 177 -4.37 -8.34 5.33
C PHE A 177 -3.72 -8.20 6.70
N ASN A 178 -4.34 -8.72 7.75
CA ASN A 178 -3.97 -8.53 9.17
C ASN A 178 -3.41 -7.11 9.46
N PRO A 179 -4.17 -6.06 9.10
CA PRO A 179 -3.68 -4.69 9.13
C PRO A 179 -3.47 -4.20 10.55
N VAL A 180 -2.50 -3.31 10.73
CA VAL A 180 -2.50 -2.42 11.88
C VAL A 180 -3.41 -1.25 11.55
N TYR A 181 -4.51 -1.07 12.24
CA TYR A 181 -5.44 0.07 12.05
C TYR A 181 -5.78 0.78 13.35
N ASP A 182 -5.37 0.24 14.51
CA ASP A 182 -5.45 0.89 15.81
C ASP A 182 -4.05 1.14 16.38
N ASN A 183 -3.68 2.41 16.55
CA ASN A 183 -2.43 2.85 17.15
C ASN A 183 -2.67 3.51 18.51
N GLY A 184 -3.88 3.39 19.08
CA GLY A 184 -4.23 3.87 20.41
C GLY A 184 -3.39 3.25 21.52
N PRO A 185 -3.62 3.59 22.79
CA PRO A 185 -2.78 3.19 23.92
C PRO A 185 -2.54 1.69 24.06
N LYS A 186 -3.47 0.85 23.58
CA LYS A 186 -3.36 -0.61 23.56
C LYS A 186 -3.06 -1.16 22.16
N GLY A 187 -3.00 -0.30 21.14
CA GLY A 187 -2.78 -0.66 19.75
C GLY A 187 -1.30 -0.89 19.42
N TYR A 188 -1.09 -1.59 18.31
CA TYR A 188 0.26 -1.88 17.84
C TYR A 188 1.01 -0.60 17.47
N GLY A 189 2.24 -0.48 17.97
CA GLY A 189 3.14 0.63 17.64
C GLY A 189 2.81 1.94 18.35
N HIS A 190 1.92 1.95 19.36
CA HIS A 190 1.59 3.15 20.12
C HIS A 190 2.82 3.91 20.64
N ASN A 191 3.83 3.18 21.12
CA ASN A 191 5.08 3.77 21.61
C ASN A 191 5.87 4.57 20.56
N ARG A 192 5.59 4.39 19.28
CA ARG A 192 6.22 5.13 18.16
C ARG A 192 5.45 6.39 17.77
N VAL A 193 4.17 6.45 18.09
CA VAL A 193 3.26 7.56 17.72
C VAL A 193 2.76 8.33 18.94
N LYS A 194 2.67 7.69 20.11
CA LYS A 194 2.31 8.32 21.39
C LYS A 194 1.07 9.23 21.29
N SER A 195 1.19 10.47 21.74
CA SER A 195 0.07 11.42 21.80
C SER A 195 -0.50 11.85 20.45
N TRP A 196 0.23 11.65 19.36
CA TRP A 196 -0.26 12.01 18.02
C TRP A 196 -0.90 10.82 17.26
N PHE A 197 -1.07 9.67 17.93
CA PHE A 197 -1.72 8.49 17.34
C PHE A 197 -3.10 8.77 16.69
N PRO A 198 -3.92 9.70 17.19
CA PRO A 198 -5.23 9.92 16.56
C PRO A 198 -5.12 10.30 15.09
N ALA A 199 -4.09 11.06 14.70
CA ALA A 199 -3.92 11.50 13.32
C ALA A 199 -3.53 10.38 12.34
N ILE A 200 -2.91 9.29 12.84
CA ILE A 200 -2.37 8.23 11.99
C ILE A 200 -3.11 6.89 12.12
N SER A 201 -4.03 6.78 13.08
CA SER A 201 -4.75 5.54 13.39
C SER A 201 -6.06 5.46 12.60
N PRO A 202 -6.17 4.62 11.58
CA PRO A 202 -7.40 4.51 10.78
C PRO A 202 -8.65 4.30 11.63
N ALA A 203 -8.60 3.47 12.66
CA ALA A 203 -9.72 3.20 13.56
C ALA A 203 -10.23 4.43 14.35
N HIS A 204 -9.47 5.53 14.37
CA HIS A 204 -9.84 6.78 15.04
C HIS A 204 -10.26 7.90 14.06
N ASN A 205 -10.27 7.60 12.75
CA ASN A 205 -10.59 8.57 11.70
C ASN A 205 -11.73 8.14 10.78
N ILE A 206 -12.49 7.12 11.15
CA ILE A 206 -13.59 6.58 10.33
C ILE A 206 -14.63 7.68 10.05
N SER A 207 -15.01 7.80 8.79
CA SER A 207 -15.99 8.76 8.28
C SER A 207 -16.90 8.13 7.23
N PRO A 208 -18.07 8.76 6.92
CA PRO A 208 -18.96 8.26 5.86
C PRO A 208 -18.35 8.25 4.45
N ASP A 209 -17.29 9.03 4.24
CA ASP A 209 -16.60 9.15 2.95
C ASP A 209 -15.50 8.11 2.76
N ASP A 210 -15.35 7.17 3.69
CA ASP A 210 -14.31 6.13 3.61
C ASP A 210 -14.62 5.11 2.53
N PRO A 211 -13.59 4.54 1.90
CA PRO A 211 -13.79 3.61 0.80
C PRO A 211 -14.27 2.23 1.27
N PRO A 212 -14.97 1.47 0.41
CA PRO A 212 -15.30 0.07 0.65
C PRO A 212 -14.06 -0.71 1.09
N THR A 213 -14.20 -1.52 2.14
CA THR A 213 -13.06 -2.16 2.83
C THR A 213 -13.31 -3.66 3.05
N ILE A 214 -12.31 -4.49 2.71
CA ILE A 214 -12.25 -5.89 3.11
C ILE A 214 -11.02 -6.15 3.99
N VAL A 215 -11.23 -6.87 5.10
CA VAL A 215 -10.21 -7.20 6.11
C VAL A 215 -10.08 -8.71 6.27
N PHE A 216 -8.86 -9.22 6.28
CA PHE A 216 -8.52 -10.61 6.61
C PHE A 216 -7.68 -10.66 7.87
N LEU A 217 -8.09 -11.41 8.89
CA LEU A 217 -7.38 -11.53 10.16
C LEU A 217 -7.36 -12.96 10.67
N GLY A 218 -6.25 -13.40 11.24
CA GLY A 218 -6.15 -14.70 11.92
C GLY A 218 -6.68 -14.65 13.35
N SER A 219 -7.39 -15.69 13.82
CA SER A 219 -7.92 -15.72 15.19
C SER A 219 -6.83 -15.83 16.27
N LYS A 220 -5.64 -16.31 15.90
CA LYS A 220 -4.44 -16.36 16.76
C LYS A 220 -3.43 -15.25 16.47
N ASP A 221 -3.87 -14.14 15.87
CA ASP A 221 -3.01 -12.98 15.66
C ASP A 221 -2.61 -12.37 17.01
N SER A 222 -1.32 -12.41 17.33
CA SER A 222 -0.79 -11.90 18.61
C SER A 222 -0.50 -10.40 18.60
N LEU A 223 -0.58 -9.74 17.42
CA LEU A 223 -0.27 -8.32 17.26
C LEU A 223 -1.55 -7.47 17.13
N VAL A 224 -2.58 -8.02 16.49
CA VAL A 224 -3.86 -7.34 16.24
C VAL A 224 -4.99 -8.23 16.77
N PRO A 225 -5.61 -7.87 17.91
CA PRO A 225 -6.70 -8.64 18.48
C PRO A 225 -7.92 -8.72 17.55
N VAL A 226 -8.62 -9.87 17.57
CA VAL A 226 -9.84 -10.08 16.77
C VAL A 226 -10.91 -9.03 17.11
N GLU A 227 -11.02 -8.64 18.37
CA GLU A 227 -11.98 -7.63 18.80
C GLU A 227 -11.73 -6.25 18.15
N THR A 228 -10.47 -5.92 17.88
CA THR A 228 -10.14 -4.70 17.13
C THR A 228 -10.67 -4.77 15.69
N ALA A 229 -10.57 -5.95 15.03
CA ALA A 229 -11.09 -6.14 13.67
C ALA A 229 -12.63 -6.03 13.64
N LYS A 230 -13.29 -6.69 14.58
CA LYS A 230 -14.76 -6.63 14.69
C LYS A 230 -15.25 -5.22 14.97
N LYS A 231 -14.55 -4.50 15.86
CA LYS A 231 -14.90 -3.10 16.16
C LYS A 231 -14.71 -2.21 14.94
N PHE A 232 -13.59 -2.33 14.24
CA PHE A 232 -13.30 -1.54 13.02
C PHE A 232 -14.38 -1.77 11.95
N ASP A 233 -14.77 -3.03 11.70
CA ASP A 233 -15.85 -3.38 10.79
C ASP A 233 -17.21 -2.79 11.22
N ALA A 234 -17.53 -2.89 12.51
CA ALA A 234 -18.77 -2.34 13.06
C ALA A 234 -18.82 -0.80 12.94
N ASP A 235 -17.70 -0.12 13.20
CA ASP A 235 -17.60 1.33 13.12
C ASP A 235 -17.72 1.81 11.66
N LEU A 236 -17.10 1.14 10.69
CA LEU A 236 -17.26 1.42 9.26
C LEU A 236 -18.72 1.25 8.83
N LYS A 237 -19.38 0.16 9.20
CA LYS A 237 -20.80 -0.09 8.90
C LYS A 237 -21.70 0.95 9.55
N ALA A 238 -21.42 1.37 10.77
CA ALA A 238 -22.16 2.43 11.46
C ALA A 238 -22.00 3.79 10.76
N ALA A 239 -20.86 4.04 10.12
CA ALA A 239 -20.64 5.21 9.27
C ALA A 239 -21.28 5.10 7.87
N GLY A 240 -21.93 3.96 7.54
CA GLY A 240 -22.55 3.72 6.24
C GLY A 240 -21.57 3.20 5.18
N VAL A 241 -20.36 2.83 5.57
CA VAL A 241 -19.32 2.31 4.67
C VAL A 241 -19.48 0.80 4.50
N GLN A 242 -19.37 0.31 3.27
CA GLN A 242 -19.34 -1.13 2.99
C GLN A 242 -18.06 -1.73 3.59
N SER A 243 -18.23 -2.70 4.48
CA SER A 243 -17.10 -3.38 5.14
C SER A 243 -17.36 -4.88 5.27
N GLU A 244 -16.31 -5.65 5.03
CA GLU A 244 -16.29 -7.10 5.23
C GLU A 244 -15.07 -7.49 6.08
N VAL A 245 -15.27 -8.31 7.12
CA VAL A 245 -14.18 -8.89 7.90
C VAL A 245 -14.24 -10.42 7.86
N TRP A 246 -13.11 -11.05 7.53
CA TRP A 246 -12.94 -12.49 7.48
C TRP A 246 -11.94 -12.93 8.54
N ILE A 247 -12.42 -13.66 9.56
CA ILE A 247 -11.58 -14.23 10.63
C ILE A 247 -11.22 -15.64 10.24
N TYR A 248 -9.93 -15.94 10.17
CA TYR A 248 -9.37 -17.26 9.85
C TYR A 248 -9.01 -17.98 11.14
N GLU A 249 -9.76 -19.05 11.42
CA GLU A 249 -9.59 -19.81 12.66
C GLU A 249 -8.19 -20.43 12.74
N ASP A 250 -7.61 -20.39 13.94
CA ASP A 250 -6.27 -20.88 14.26
C ASP A 250 -5.10 -20.25 13.48
N GLN A 251 -5.34 -19.22 12.67
CA GLN A 251 -4.28 -18.59 11.89
C GLN A 251 -3.56 -17.48 12.66
N PRO A 252 -2.21 -17.46 12.64
CA PRO A 252 -1.40 -16.42 13.27
C PRO A 252 -1.24 -15.18 12.37
N HIS A 253 -0.54 -14.16 12.90
CA HIS A 253 -0.14 -13.00 12.11
C HIS A 253 0.68 -13.40 10.86
N GLY A 254 0.36 -12.85 9.70
CA GLY A 254 1.05 -13.14 8.43
C GLY A 254 0.58 -14.40 7.70
N PHE A 255 -0.51 -15.03 8.14
CA PHE A 255 -1.07 -16.25 7.57
C PHE A 255 -1.41 -16.16 6.07
N PHE A 256 -1.70 -14.95 5.58
CA PHE A 256 -2.04 -14.67 4.18
C PHE A 256 -0.85 -14.79 3.22
N ASN A 257 0.37 -14.94 3.72
CA ASN A 257 1.55 -15.18 2.87
C ASN A 257 1.55 -16.65 2.41
N GLU A 258 1.80 -16.90 1.12
CA GLU A 258 1.81 -18.25 0.54
C GLU A 258 2.71 -19.22 1.31
N GLY A 259 3.91 -18.76 1.71
CA GLY A 259 4.87 -19.57 2.47
C GLY A 259 4.47 -19.87 3.92
N LYS A 260 3.37 -19.30 4.43
CA LYS A 260 2.84 -19.58 5.77
C LYS A 260 1.66 -20.55 5.71
N SER A 261 0.68 -20.27 4.87
CA SER A 261 -0.49 -21.13 4.64
C SER A 261 -0.95 -20.97 3.19
N LYS A 262 -0.66 -21.97 2.37
CA LYS A 262 -1.08 -21.94 0.97
C LYS A 262 -2.60 -21.88 0.82
N GLU A 263 -3.34 -22.60 1.67
CA GLU A 263 -4.81 -22.60 1.64
C GLU A 263 -5.37 -21.22 1.98
N SER A 264 -4.93 -20.63 3.09
CA SER A 264 -5.36 -19.30 3.49
C SER A 264 -4.95 -18.23 2.48
N PHE A 265 -3.76 -18.37 1.86
CA PHE A 265 -3.34 -17.50 0.77
C PHE A 265 -4.32 -17.55 -0.40
N LEU A 266 -4.64 -18.76 -0.89
CA LEU A 266 -5.58 -18.95 -2.00
C LEU A 266 -6.96 -18.37 -1.65
N ASP A 267 -7.46 -18.64 -0.47
CA ASP A 267 -8.78 -18.19 -0.04
C ASP A 267 -8.84 -16.66 0.11
N THR A 268 -7.85 -16.03 0.74
CA THR A 268 -7.79 -14.56 0.86
C THR A 268 -7.72 -13.87 -0.51
N VAL A 269 -6.96 -14.42 -1.47
CA VAL A 269 -6.86 -13.86 -2.82
C VAL A 269 -8.19 -13.97 -3.57
N LEU A 270 -8.88 -15.11 -3.46
CA LEU A 270 -10.18 -15.31 -4.12
C LEU A 270 -11.29 -14.44 -3.49
N LYS A 271 -11.29 -14.26 -2.17
CA LYS A 271 -12.22 -13.33 -1.50
C LYS A 271 -11.96 -11.88 -1.86
N MET A 272 -10.69 -11.48 -1.96
CA MET A 272 -10.30 -10.15 -2.46
C MET A 272 -10.83 -9.91 -3.89
N ASP A 273 -10.69 -10.90 -4.78
CA ASP A 273 -11.24 -10.84 -6.15
C ASP A 273 -12.77 -10.74 -6.13
N ALA A 274 -13.45 -11.57 -5.33
CA ALA A 274 -14.91 -11.53 -5.18
C ALA A 274 -15.40 -10.17 -4.69
N PHE A 275 -14.71 -9.58 -3.71
CA PHE A 275 -15.01 -8.24 -3.20
C PHE A 275 -14.86 -7.16 -4.30
N LEU A 276 -13.77 -7.21 -5.06
CA LEU A 276 -13.56 -6.29 -6.18
C LEU A 276 -14.61 -6.48 -7.29
N ALA A 277 -14.98 -7.72 -7.59
CA ALA A 277 -16.04 -8.01 -8.57
C ALA A 277 -17.42 -7.52 -8.10
N ALA A 278 -17.76 -7.71 -6.82
CA ALA A 278 -19.02 -7.21 -6.24
C ALA A 278 -19.12 -5.68 -6.27
N ASN A 279 -17.99 -4.99 -6.25
CA ASN A 279 -17.89 -3.52 -6.37
C ASN A 279 -17.74 -3.04 -7.83
N GLY A 280 -17.88 -3.90 -8.82
CA GLY A 280 -17.82 -3.54 -10.25
C GLY A 280 -16.41 -3.22 -10.78
N TRP A 281 -15.36 -3.72 -10.09
CA TRP A 281 -13.98 -3.51 -10.50
C TRP A 281 -13.43 -4.63 -11.38
N LEU A 282 -13.99 -5.82 -11.25
CA LEU A 282 -13.60 -7.01 -12.02
C LEU A 282 -14.83 -7.68 -12.62
N ASP A 283 -14.68 -8.25 -13.80
CA ASP A 283 -15.73 -9.03 -14.45
C ASP A 283 -15.63 -10.51 -14.08
N GLY A 284 -16.81 -11.15 -13.96
CA GLY A 284 -16.91 -12.58 -13.71
C GLY A 284 -16.55 -13.01 -12.28
N LYS A 285 -16.39 -14.32 -12.10
CA LYS A 285 -16.08 -14.92 -10.80
C LYS A 285 -14.58 -15.05 -10.57
N PRO A 286 -14.12 -15.13 -9.30
CA PRO A 286 -12.75 -15.46 -8.97
C PRO A 286 -12.25 -16.73 -9.68
N ASP A 287 -11.01 -16.69 -10.17
CA ASP A 287 -10.44 -17.78 -10.99
C ASP A 287 -9.34 -18.54 -10.21
N ARG A 288 -9.78 -19.62 -9.53
CA ARG A 288 -8.87 -20.46 -8.73
C ARG A 288 -7.86 -21.23 -9.59
N GLU A 289 -8.22 -21.60 -10.81
CA GLU A 289 -7.31 -22.35 -11.72
C GLU A 289 -6.18 -21.43 -12.19
N LYS A 290 -6.50 -20.21 -12.58
CA LYS A 290 -5.52 -19.19 -12.93
C LYS A 290 -4.58 -18.90 -11.77
N LEU A 291 -5.10 -18.71 -10.54
CA LEU A 291 -4.27 -18.49 -9.37
C LEU A 291 -3.31 -19.67 -9.13
N ASN A 292 -3.80 -20.90 -9.20
CA ASN A 292 -2.97 -22.09 -9.05
C ASN A 292 -1.89 -22.20 -10.15
N SER A 293 -2.20 -21.80 -11.39
CA SER A 293 -1.23 -21.84 -12.50
C SER A 293 -0.08 -20.85 -12.28
N LEU A 294 -0.38 -19.64 -11.81
CA LEU A 294 0.62 -18.62 -11.50
C LEU A 294 1.59 -19.05 -10.39
N LEU A 295 1.13 -19.84 -9.42
CA LEU A 295 1.98 -20.35 -8.35
C LEU A 295 2.91 -21.50 -8.79
N LYS A 296 2.64 -22.16 -9.92
CA LYS A 296 3.50 -23.23 -10.48
C LYS A 296 4.65 -22.70 -11.32
N THR A 297 4.59 -21.46 -11.79
CA THR A 297 5.57 -20.83 -12.69
C THR A 297 6.66 -20.03 -11.98
N LYS A 298 6.96 -20.38 -10.73
CA LYS A 298 8.02 -19.76 -9.91
C LYS A 298 9.44 -20.16 -10.32
#